data_1149a71c0ed71f15bf11f5af808294fa
#
_entry.id   1149a71c0ed71f15bf11f5af808294fa
#
_cell.length_a   1.000
_cell.length_b   1.000
_cell.length_c   1.000
_cell.angle_alpha   90.00
_cell.angle_beta   90.00
_cell.angle_gamma   90.00
#
_symmetry.space_group_name_H-M   'P 1'
#
loop_
_entity.id
_entity.type
_entity.pdbx_description
1 polymer ?
#
loop_
_entity_poly.entity_id
_entity_poly.type
_entity_poly.pdbx_seq_one_letter_code
_entity_poly.pdbx_strand_id
1 'polypeptide(L)'
;MKKTKLRLLLLLLFLGGLIILPQKAKAAEIIPVNISVKYGQTEAREILDMINEARTNSEYAWYWNKDDATKTYCTDLKELKYDYDLERVAMKRAAEIALSYAHERPMGGYAWDTYPQENIRCNFVGENIA
;
A
#
# COMPACT_ATOMS: atom_id res chain seq x y z
N MET A 1 10.00 -64.52 8.21
CA MET A 1 9.24 -63.72 9.19
C MET A 1 9.72 -62.28 9.40
N LYS A 2 11.02 -61.96 9.33
CA LYS A 2 11.54 -60.58 9.53
C LYS A 2 11.20 -59.59 8.41
N LYS A 3 11.21 -60.04 7.14
CA LYS A 3 10.96 -59.17 5.95
C LYS A 3 9.48 -58.73 5.84
N THR A 4 8.52 -59.56 6.30
CA THR A 4 7.10 -59.23 6.25
C THR A 4 6.73 -58.18 7.30
N LYS A 5 7.31 -58.24 8.51
CA LYS A 5 7.11 -57.23 9.56
C LYS A 5 7.66 -55.83 9.19
N LEU A 6 8.81 -55.82 8.48
CA LEU A 6 9.39 -54.54 8.02
C LEU A 6 8.56 -53.88 6.92
N ARG A 7 7.97 -54.69 6.01
CA ARG A 7 7.09 -54.17 4.94
C ARG A 7 5.77 -53.62 5.51
N LEU A 8 5.23 -54.25 6.54
CA LEU A 8 4.01 -53.78 7.23
C LEU A 8 4.25 -52.49 8.02
N LEU A 9 5.45 -52.34 8.63
CA LEU A 9 5.83 -51.12 9.34
C LEU A 9 6.03 -49.95 8.39
N LEU A 10 6.65 -50.17 7.23
CA LEU A 10 6.79 -49.15 6.18
C LEU A 10 5.45 -48.72 5.57
N LEU A 11 4.50 -49.66 5.42
CA LEU A 11 3.15 -49.35 4.91
C LEU A 11 2.35 -48.52 5.92
N LEU A 12 2.49 -48.78 7.21
CA LEU A 12 1.84 -48.01 8.29
C LEU A 12 2.44 -46.58 8.42
N LEU A 13 3.75 -46.42 8.20
CA LEU A 13 4.38 -45.12 8.16
C LEU A 13 3.95 -44.27 6.93
N PHE A 14 3.68 -44.93 5.80
CA PHE A 14 3.18 -44.26 4.60
C PHE A 14 1.69 -43.85 4.69
N LEU A 15 0.88 -44.63 5.40
CA LEU A 15 -0.54 -44.33 5.66
C LEU A 15 -0.70 -43.25 6.76
N GLY A 16 0.21 -43.17 7.73
CA GLY A 16 0.20 -42.17 8.79
C GLY A 16 0.61 -40.76 8.34
N GLY A 17 1.32 -40.63 7.20
CA GLY A 17 1.80 -39.36 6.69
C GLY A 17 0.81 -38.56 5.82
N LEU A 18 -0.41 -39.07 5.56
CA LEU A 18 -1.31 -38.49 4.56
C LEU A 18 -2.60 -37.88 5.10
N ILE A 19 -2.65 -37.56 6.39
CA ILE A 19 -3.78 -36.78 6.92
C ILE A 19 -3.25 -35.41 7.36
N ILE A 20 -2.68 -34.66 6.43
CA ILE A 20 -2.69 -33.20 6.54
C ILE A 20 -4.07 -32.78 6.04
N LEU A 21 -5.04 -32.78 6.95
CA LEU A 21 -6.32 -32.11 6.68
C LEU A 21 -6.00 -30.67 6.33
N PRO A 22 -6.42 -30.16 5.15
CA PRO A 22 -6.25 -28.76 4.86
C PRO A 22 -6.99 -27.98 5.95
N GLN A 23 -6.25 -27.31 6.80
CA GLN A 23 -6.87 -26.33 7.69
C GLN A 23 -7.50 -25.28 6.76
N LYS A 24 -8.84 -25.24 6.75
CA LYS A 24 -9.56 -24.15 6.09
C LYS A 24 -9.04 -22.88 6.72
N ALA A 25 -8.25 -22.11 5.94
CA ALA A 25 -7.90 -20.78 6.34
C ALA A 25 -9.21 -20.04 6.64
N LYS A 26 -9.38 -19.62 7.89
CA LYS A 26 -10.54 -18.84 8.28
C LYS A 26 -10.45 -17.54 7.49
N ALA A 27 -11.40 -17.29 6.60
CA ALA A 27 -11.44 -16.01 5.90
C ALA A 27 -11.45 -14.90 6.94
N ALA A 28 -10.63 -13.86 6.72
CA ALA A 28 -10.64 -12.71 7.60
C ALA A 28 -12.06 -12.14 7.62
N GLU A 29 -12.60 -11.96 8.82
CA GLU A 29 -13.91 -11.34 9.01
C GLU A 29 -13.77 -9.83 8.76
N ILE A 30 -14.51 -9.33 7.79
CA ILE A 30 -14.57 -7.88 7.52
C ILE A 30 -15.61 -7.29 8.44
N ILE A 31 -15.15 -6.49 9.40
CA ILE A 31 -16.03 -5.77 10.33
C ILE A 31 -16.26 -4.37 9.77
N PRO A 32 -17.51 -3.97 9.50
CA PRO A 32 -17.80 -2.60 9.09
C PRO A 32 -17.55 -1.65 10.26
N VAL A 33 -16.76 -0.61 10.01
CA VAL A 33 -16.43 0.43 11.00
C VAL A 33 -16.94 1.76 10.47
N ASN A 34 -17.75 2.45 11.27
CA ASN A 34 -18.18 3.82 10.99
C ASN A 34 -17.26 4.77 11.72
N ILE A 35 -16.57 5.63 10.97
CA ILE A 35 -15.74 6.70 11.52
C ILE A 35 -16.25 8.05 11.04
N SER A 36 -16.17 9.04 11.92
CA SER A 36 -16.41 10.43 11.54
C SER A 36 -15.06 11.11 11.32
N VAL A 37 -14.85 11.70 10.15
CA VAL A 37 -13.61 12.36 9.80
C VAL A 37 -13.88 13.80 9.38
N LYS A 38 -12.96 14.70 9.73
CA LYS A 38 -12.93 16.07 9.23
C LYS A 38 -11.71 16.17 8.31
N TYR A 39 -11.95 16.51 7.08
CA TYR A 39 -10.87 16.67 6.09
C TYR A 39 -10.36 18.11 6.06
N GLY A 40 -9.05 18.27 6.04
CA GLY A 40 -8.36 19.56 5.84
C GLY A 40 -8.13 19.84 4.35
N GLN A 41 -9.19 19.92 3.54
CA GLN A 41 -9.05 20.07 2.08
C GLN A 41 -8.49 21.44 1.69
N THR A 42 -8.78 22.50 2.43
CA THR A 42 -8.22 23.83 2.20
C THR A 42 -6.71 23.81 2.42
N GLU A 43 -6.30 23.27 3.56
CA GLU A 43 -4.89 23.13 3.92
C GLU A 43 -4.14 22.21 2.94
N ALA A 44 -4.79 21.14 2.47
CA ALA A 44 -4.20 20.24 1.47
C ALA A 44 -3.97 20.93 0.11
N ARG A 45 -4.81 21.90 -0.27
CA ARG A 45 -4.63 22.70 -1.48
C ARG A 45 -3.52 23.73 -1.33
N GLU A 46 -3.39 24.35 -0.15
CA GLU A 46 -2.28 25.25 0.18
C GLU A 46 -0.94 24.51 0.13
N ILE A 47 -0.88 23.24 0.56
CA ILE A 47 0.34 22.42 0.45
C ILE A 47 0.77 22.25 -1.01
N LEU A 48 -0.15 22.15 -1.97
CA LEU A 48 0.20 22.08 -3.39
C LEU A 48 0.99 23.31 -3.85
N ASP A 49 0.60 24.49 -3.40
CA ASP A 49 1.31 25.73 -3.74
C ASP A 49 2.73 25.71 -3.19
N MET A 50 2.91 25.27 -1.95
CA MET A 50 4.24 25.09 -1.32
C MET A 50 5.09 24.04 -2.06
N ILE A 51 4.47 22.93 -2.47
CA ILE A 51 5.16 21.90 -3.27
C ILE A 51 5.61 22.48 -4.61
N ASN A 52 4.75 23.27 -5.27
CA ASN A 52 5.07 23.87 -6.55
C ASN A 52 6.18 24.92 -6.41
N GLU A 53 6.16 25.73 -5.36
CA GLU A 53 7.24 26.64 -5.04
C GLU A 53 8.57 25.88 -4.91
N ALA A 54 8.60 24.80 -4.13
CA ALA A 54 9.79 23.99 -3.97
C ALA A 54 10.24 23.33 -5.30
N ARG A 55 9.29 22.85 -6.10
CA ARG A 55 9.59 22.17 -7.38
C ARG A 55 10.17 23.10 -8.44
N THR A 56 9.69 24.32 -8.50
CA THR A 56 10.11 25.30 -9.51
C THR A 56 11.34 26.12 -9.09
N ASN A 57 11.73 26.03 -7.84
CA ASN A 57 12.93 26.65 -7.32
C ASN A 57 14.10 25.67 -7.33
N SER A 58 15.12 25.94 -8.17
CA SER A 58 16.29 25.07 -8.30
C SER A 58 17.12 24.91 -7.02
N GLU A 59 16.96 25.79 -6.03
CA GLU A 59 17.65 25.65 -4.75
C GLU A 59 17.02 24.58 -3.85
N TYR A 60 15.72 24.33 -4.02
CA TYR A 60 14.96 23.36 -3.21
C TYR A 60 14.69 22.05 -3.94
N ALA A 61 14.63 22.06 -5.27
CA ALA A 61 14.37 20.89 -6.08
C ALA A 61 15.66 20.07 -6.31
N TRP A 62 15.98 19.21 -5.39
CA TRP A 62 17.15 18.33 -5.49
C TRP A 62 16.88 16.97 -4.83
N TYR A 63 17.72 15.99 -5.12
CA TYR A 63 17.73 14.70 -4.45
C TYR A 63 19.15 14.23 -4.14
N TRP A 64 19.28 13.39 -3.12
CA TRP A 64 20.55 12.76 -2.81
C TRP A 64 20.92 11.72 -3.86
N ASN A 65 22.17 11.73 -4.27
CA ASN A 65 22.71 10.67 -5.10
C ASN A 65 22.91 9.38 -4.28
N LYS A 66 23.21 8.26 -4.95
CA LYS A 66 23.42 6.97 -4.31
C LYS A 66 24.57 6.92 -3.29
N ASP A 67 25.44 7.91 -3.30
CA ASP A 67 26.55 8.05 -2.36
C ASP A 67 26.13 8.70 -1.02
N ASP A 68 24.87 9.13 -0.90
CA ASP A 68 24.30 9.87 0.23
C ASP A 68 25.13 11.11 0.67
N ALA A 69 26.04 11.59 -0.19
CA ALA A 69 26.96 12.68 0.08
C ALA A 69 26.82 13.84 -0.90
N THR A 70 26.42 13.57 -2.13
CA THR A 70 26.26 14.55 -3.18
C THR A 70 24.80 14.72 -3.58
N LYS A 71 24.44 15.92 -4.06
CA LYS A 71 23.08 16.27 -4.48
C LYS A 71 23.03 16.45 -5.99
N THR A 72 21.94 16.02 -6.59
CA THR A 72 21.59 16.42 -7.95
C THR A 72 20.41 17.40 -7.88
N TYR A 73 20.61 18.58 -8.44
CA TYR A 73 19.57 19.60 -8.55
C TYR A 73 18.71 19.34 -9.78
N CYS A 74 17.41 19.38 -9.57
CA CYS A 74 16.44 19.24 -10.65
C CYS A 74 16.20 20.62 -11.29
N THR A 75 16.38 20.68 -12.59
CA THR A 75 16.05 21.88 -13.38
C THR A 75 14.80 21.60 -14.21
N ASP A 76 14.08 22.64 -14.57
CA ASP A 76 12.94 22.57 -15.48
C ASP A 76 11.73 21.70 -14.99
N LEU A 77 11.63 21.47 -13.68
CA LEU A 77 10.44 20.86 -13.12
C LEU A 77 9.25 21.80 -13.27
N LYS A 78 8.17 21.28 -13.81
CA LYS A 78 6.92 22.03 -13.99
C LYS A 78 6.06 21.90 -12.74
N GLU A 79 5.20 22.90 -12.54
CA GLU A 79 4.17 22.86 -11.51
C GLU A 79 3.26 21.65 -11.68
N LEU A 80 2.89 21.05 -10.56
CA LEU A 80 1.83 20.07 -10.49
C LEU A 80 0.47 20.78 -10.55
N LYS A 81 -0.49 20.13 -11.14
CA LYS A 81 -1.88 20.60 -11.19
C LYS A 81 -2.70 19.84 -10.18
N TYR A 82 -3.64 20.56 -9.58
CA TYR A 82 -4.62 19.93 -8.71
C TYR A 82 -5.54 19.02 -9.50
N ASP A 83 -5.84 17.84 -8.92
CA ASP A 83 -6.73 16.86 -9.52
C ASP A 83 -7.76 16.41 -8.49
N TYR A 84 -9.04 16.71 -8.75
CA TYR A 84 -10.15 16.42 -7.85
C TYR A 84 -10.45 14.92 -7.73
N ASP A 85 -10.10 14.13 -8.73
CA ASP A 85 -10.26 12.68 -8.67
C ASP A 85 -9.19 12.08 -7.72
N LEU A 86 -7.96 12.59 -7.77
CA LEU A 86 -6.92 12.23 -6.82
C LEU A 86 -7.25 12.72 -5.40
N GLU A 87 -7.84 13.91 -5.23
CA GLU A 87 -8.31 14.39 -3.92
C GLU A 87 -9.30 13.38 -3.32
N ARG A 88 -10.25 12.89 -4.11
CA ARG A 88 -11.26 11.93 -3.65
C ARG A 88 -10.63 10.62 -3.17
N VAL A 89 -9.63 10.11 -3.90
CA VAL A 89 -8.85 8.95 -3.48
C VAL A 89 -8.05 9.24 -2.22
N ALA A 90 -7.37 10.37 -2.15
CA ALA A 90 -6.59 10.77 -0.99
C ALA A 90 -7.45 10.91 0.28
N MET A 91 -8.65 11.47 0.17
CA MET A 91 -9.60 11.55 1.29
C MET A 91 -9.99 10.15 1.80
N LYS A 92 -10.28 9.22 0.89
CA LYS A 92 -10.58 7.84 1.26
C LYS A 92 -9.40 7.18 1.97
N ARG A 93 -8.20 7.35 1.41
CA ARG A 93 -6.98 6.81 2.01
C ARG A 93 -6.65 7.45 3.35
N ALA A 94 -6.84 8.74 3.52
CA ALA A 94 -6.66 9.41 4.80
C ALA A 94 -7.56 8.82 5.90
N ALA A 95 -8.81 8.51 5.58
CA ALA A 95 -9.71 7.81 6.49
C ALA A 95 -9.23 6.39 6.83
N GLU A 96 -8.75 5.64 5.85
CA GLU A 96 -8.18 4.30 6.06
C GLU A 96 -6.90 4.34 6.90
N ILE A 97 -6.01 5.30 6.66
CA ILE A 97 -4.76 5.51 7.40
C ILE A 97 -5.03 5.89 8.86
N ALA A 98 -6.12 6.62 9.14
CA ALA A 98 -6.55 6.91 10.50
C ALA A 98 -6.93 5.65 11.30
N LEU A 99 -7.36 4.59 10.62
CA LEU A 99 -7.63 3.29 11.23
C LEU A 99 -6.38 2.41 11.33
N SER A 100 -5.55 2.44 10.29
CA SER A 100 -4.32 1.64 10.21
C SER A 100 -3.27 2.41 9.43
N TYR A 101 -2.26 2.90 10.11
CA TYR A 101 -1.18 3.70 9.53
C TYR A 101 -0.23 2.79 8.74
N ALA A 102 -0.58 2.54 7.49
CA ALA A 102 0.17 1.69 6.58
C ALA A 102 -0.17 2.01 5.12
N HIS A 103 0.71 1.64 4.19
CA HIS A 103 0.40 1.65 2.76
C HIS A 103 -0.61 0.56 2.38
N GLU A 104 -0.65 -0.54 3.14
CA GLU A 104 -1.68 -1.56 3.03
C GLU A 104 -3.02 -1.00 3.54
N ARG A 105 -4.08 -1.42 2.88
CA ARG A 105 -5.44 -1.00 3.24
C ARG A 105 -6.00 -1.90 4.35
N PRO A 106 -6.84 -1.38 5.25
CA PRO A 106 -7.46 -2.18 6.32
C PRO A 106 -8.26 -3.39 5.83
N MET A 107 -8.82 -3.31 4.63
CA MET A 107 -9.58 -4.40 4.00
C MET A 107 -8.75 -5.27 3.04
N GLY A 108 -7.43 -5.09 3.04
CA GLY A 108 -6.49 -5.76 2.15
C GLY A 108 -6.23 -5.00 0.85
N GLY A 109 -5.09 -5.31 0.23
CA GLY A 109 -4.59 -4.60 -0.93
C GLY A 109 -3.79 -3.34 -0.56
N TYR A 110 -3.52 -2.50 -1.55
CA TYR A 110 -2.67 -1.31 -1.41
C TYR A 110 -3.40 -0.05 -1.85
N ALA A 111 -2.78 1.11 -1.63
CA ALA A 111 -3.33 2.41 -1.99
C ALA A 111 -3.79 2.48 -3.46
N TRP A 112 -3.02 1.92 -4.38
CA TRP A 112 -3.35 1.92 -5.82
C TRP A 112 -4.61 1.13 -6.19
N ASP A 113 -5.09 0.22 -5.33
CA ASP A 113 -6.34 -0.51 -5.55
C ASP A 113 -7.59 0.39 -5.36
N THR A 114 -7.41 1.60 -4.80
CA THR A 114 -8.49 2.58 -4.68
C THR A 114 -8.86 3.23 -6.02
N TYR A 115 -7.90 3.38 -6.93
CA TYR A 115 -8.10 4.10 -8.20
C TYR A 115 -9.15 3.44 -9.10
N PRO A 116 -9.07 2.13 -9.41
CA PRO A 116 -10.11 1.48 -10.20
C PRO A 116 -11.46 1.44 -9.48
N GLN A 117 -11.49 1.39 -8.15
CA GLN A 117 -12.74 1.46 -7.38
C GLN A 117 -13.45 2.80 -7.53
N GLU A 118 -12.70 3.88 -7.75
CA GLU A 118 -13.22 5.22 -8.01
C GLU A 118 -13.34 5.56 -9.50
N ASN A 119 -13.18 4.55 -10.39
CA ASN A 119 -13.19 4.70 -11.84
C ASN A 119 -12.09 5.62 -12.38
N ILE A 120 -10.97 5.72 -11.69
CA ILE A 120 -9.82 6.53 -12.09
C ILE A 120 -8.81 5.65 -12.81
N ARG A 121 -8.35 6.10 -13.97
CA ARG A 121 -7.28 5.45 -14.75
C ARG A 121 -6.01 6.27 -14.61
N CYS A 122 -4.93 5.62 -14.19
CA CYS A 122 -3.61 6.23 -14.11
C CYS A 122 -2.56 5.20 -14.53
N ASN A 123 -1.47 5.70 -15.12
CA ASN A 123 -0.34 4.86 -15.53
C ASN A 123 0.65 4.64 -14.39
N PHE A 124 0.77 5.63 -13.51
CA PHE A 124 1.64 5.57 -12.33
C PHE A 124 0.94 6.22 -11.15
N VAL A 125 1.13 5.65 -10.00
CA VAL A 125 0.65 6.20 -8.74
C VAL A 125 1.74 6.10 -7.69
N GLY A 126 1.73 7.03 -6.74
CA GLY A 126 2.50 6.99 -5.53
C GLY A 126 1.64 7.47 -4.37
N GLU A 127 1.98 7.06 -3.17
CA GLU A 127 1.34 7.48 -1.95
C GLU A 127 2.40 7.90 -0.95
N ASN A 128 2.26 9.11 -0.42
CA ASN A 128 2.99 9.56 0.75
C ASN A 128 2.03 9.55 1.93
N ILE A 129 2.45 8.99 3.06
CA ILE A 129 1.71 8.99 4.32
C ILE A 129 2.55 9.68 5.39
N ALA A 130 1.94 10.56 6.18
CA ALA A 130 2.58 11.34 7.23
C ALA A 130 1.66 11.46 8.45
#